data_17d501b970ea961fb209fcf2043cae8e
#
_entry.id   17d501b970ea961fb209fcf2043cae8e
#
_cell.length_a   1.000
_cell.length_b   1.000
_cell.length_c   1.000
_cell.angle_alpha   90.00
_cell.angle_beta   90.00
_cell.angle_gamma   90.00
#
_symmetry.space_group_name_H-M   'P 1'
#
loop_
_entity.id
_entity.type
_entity.pdbx_description
1 polymer ?
#
loop_
_entity_poly.entity_id
_entity_poly.type
_entity_poly.pdbx_seq_one_letter_code
_entity_poly.pdbx_strand_id
1 'polypeptide(L)'
;MDKSCGVVLFNSGKVLLLRHSSISSRGGGHWDFPKGHIDDGETEIQTALRELVEETGIEQVKVVDGFRDTIIYTFPRGQEQIGKEVVFFIATTKESKVTLSHEHIDYSWLDFDSAFSRLTYDNARQVLRNAIEFYVSA
;
A
#
# COMPACT_ATOMS: atom_id res chain seq x y z
N MET A 1 3.12 -2.18 -19.52
CA MET A 1 3.41 -2.50 -18.11
C MET A 1 2.22 -2.11 -17.26
N ASP A 2 1.76 -3.02 -16.43
CA ASP A 2 0.68 -2.71 -15.49
C ASP A 2 1.17 -1.72 -14.44
N LYS A 3 0.30 -0.80 -14.04
CA LYS A 3 0.62 0.18 -13.01
C LYS A 3 -0.45 0.19 -11.91
N SER A 4 0.01 0.15 -10.67
CA SER A 4 -0.83 0.40 -9.49
C SER A 4 -0.23 1.53 -8.67
N CYS A 5 -1.05 2.14 -7.83
CA CYS A 5 -0.60 3.20 -6.93
C CYS A 5 -1.16 2.96 -5.55
N GLY A 6 -0.36 3.27 -4.55
CA GLY A 6 -0.72 3.01 -3.17
C GLY A 6 -0.20 4.05 -2.19
N VAL A 7 -0.55 3.84 -0.93
CA VAL A 7 -0.25 4.79 0.14
C VAL A 7 0.38 4.05 1.31
N VAL A 8 1.51 4.58 1.79
CA VAL A 8 2.02 4.25 3.12
C VAL A 8 1.34 5.23 4.07
N LEU A 9 0.37 4.73 4.84
CA LEU A 9 -0.50 5.58 5.67
C LEU A 9 -0.05 5.52 7.12
N PHE A 10 0.35 6.67 7.65
CA PHE A 10 0.80 6.80 9.04
C PHE A 10 -0.27 7.43 9.92
N ASN A 11 -0.35 6.95 11.15
CA ASN A 11 -1.18 7.54 12.20
C ASN A 11 -0.48 7.34 13.54
N SER A 12 -0.02 8.43 14.15
CA SER A 12 0.56 8.44 15.51
C SER A 12 1.64 7.38 15.73
N GLY A 13 2.60 7.33 14.81
CA GLY A 13 3.73 6.38 14.90
C GLY A 13 3.42 4.96 14.46
N LYS A 14 2.25 4.76 13.87
CA LYS A 14 1.84 3.45 13.34
C LYS A 14 1.58 3.54 11.85
N VAL A 15 1.68 2.42 11.17
CA VAL A 15 1.39 2.30 9.75
C VAL A 15 0.33 1.24 9.52
N LEU A 16 -0.54 1.50 8.55
CA LEU A 16 -1.64 0.59 8.22
C LEU A 16 -1.18 -0.46 7.21
N LEU A 17 -1.39 -1.72 7.55
CA LEU A 17 -1.24 -2.83 6.61
C LEU A 17 -2.57 -3.56 6.47
N LEU A 18 -2.82 -4.06 5.27
CA LEU A 18 -4.01 -4.85 4.94
C LEU A 18 -3.58 -6.26 4.55
N ARG A 19 -4.39 -7.24 4.97
CA ARG A 19 -4.18 -8.63 4.58
C ARG A 19 -5.10 -8.96 3.41
N HIS A 20 -4.50 -9.29 2.28
CA HIS A 20 -5.24 -9.62 1.07
C HIS A 20 -5.89 -11.01 1.18
N SER A 21 -7.09 -11.15 0.63
CA SER A 21 -7.86 -12.39 0.70
C SER A 21 -7.50 -13.39 -0.39
N SER A 22 -6.40 -13.20 -1.11
CA SER A 22 -6.03 -14.04 -2.25
C SER A 22 -5.87 -15.49 -1.83
N ILE A 23 -6.63 -16.37 -2.46
CA ILE A 23 -6.51 -17.80 -2.24
C ILE A 23 -5.27 -18.41 -2.90
N SER A 24 -4.64 -17.68 -3.81
CA SER A 24 -3.40 -18.11 -4.45
C SER A 24 -2.19 -17.91 -3.55
N SER A 25 -2.33 -17.16 -2.45
CA SER A 25 -1.24 -16.95 -1.50
C SER A 25 -1.22 -18.05 -0.46
N ARG A 26 -0.05 -18.59 -0.20
CA ARG A 26 0.13 -19.59 0.87
C ARG A 26 -0.11 -18.94 2.22
N GLY A 27 -0.82 -19.62 3.09
CA GLY A 27 -1.08 -19.14 4.44
C GLY A 27 -2.18 -18.10 4.56
N GLY A 28 -3.02 -17.96 3.54
CA GLY A 28 -4.23 -17.14 3.64
C GLY A 28 -4.06 -15.67 3.33
N GLY A 29 -3.22 -15.33 2.37
CA GLY A 29 -3.09 -13.98 1.89
C GLY A 29 -1.83 -13.28 2.35
N HIS A 30 -1.48 -12.21 1.66
CA HIS A 30 -0.27 -11.45 1.94
C HIS A 30 -0.63 -10.11 2.60
N TRP A 31 0.31 -9.59 3.39
CA TRP A 31 0.19 -8.29 4.03
C TRP A 31 0.92 -7.24 3.19
N ASP A 32 0.24 -6.13 2.92
CA ASP A 32 0.77 -5.06 2.08
C ASP A 32 0.08 -3.73 2.41
N PHE A 33 0.54 -2.66 1.76
CA PHE A 33 -0.10 -1.35 1.84
C PHE A 33 -1.38 -1.31 1.01
N PRO A 34 -2.32 -0.41 1.34
CA PRO A 34 -3.45 -0.14 0.44
C PRO A 34 -2.95 0.32 -0.92
N LYS A 35 -3.43 -0.29 -1.99
CA LYS A 35 -3.03 0.04 -3.35
C LYS A 35 -4.02 -0.57 -4.35
N GLY A 36 -4.01 -0.05 -5.57
CA GLY A 36 -4.77 -0.63 -6.63
C GLY A 36 -4.44 -0.05 -7.99
N HIS A 37 -5.10 -0.57 -8.99
CA HIS A 37 -4.81 -0.33 -10.39
C HIS A 37 -5.17 1.10 -10.81
N ILE A 38 -4.31 1.72 -11.62
CA ILE A 38 -4.60 3.04 -12.19
C ILE A 38 -5.68 2.91 -13.26
N ASP A 39 -6.67 3.82 -13.21
CA ASP A 39 -7.71 3.91 -14.23
C ASP A 39 -7.33 4.96 -15.28
N ASP A 40 -7.90 4.82 -16.47
CA ASP A 40 -7.67 5.77 -17.55
C ASP A 40 -8.03 7.19 -17.10
N GLY A 41 -7.11 8.12 -17.37
CA GLY A 41 -7.33 9.52 -17.04
C GLY A 41 -7.00 9.92 -15.62
N GLU A 42 -6.68 8.97 -14.74
CA GLU A 42 -6.26 9.30 -13.38
C GLU A 42 -4.78 9.62 -13.31
N THR A 43 -4.42 10.55 -12.41
CA THR A 43 -3.04 10.70 -12.00
C THR A 43 -2.68 9.61 -10.99
N GLU A 44 -1.39 9.42 -10.75
CA GLU A 44 -0.94 8.43 -9.77
C GLU A 44 -1.49 8.70 -8.38
N ILE A 45 -1.47 9.96 -7.93
CA ILE A 45 -1.97 10.31 -6.60
C ILE A 45 -3.49 10.16 -6.51
N GLN A 46 -4.23 10.47 -7.57
CA GLN A 46 -5.67 10.25 -7.60
C GLN A 46 -6.00 8.77 -7.44
N THR A 47 -5.27 7.91 -8.12
CA THR A 47 -5.43 6.45 -8.00
C THR A 47 -5.15 5.99 -6.57
N ALA A 48 -4.03 6.42 -6.01
CA ALA A 48 -3.63 6.01 -4.66
C ALA A 48 -4.69 6.38 -3.63
N LEU A 49 -5.21 7.60 -3.70
CA LEU A 49 -6.22 8.07 -2.75
C LEU A 49 -7.58 7.40 -2.98
N ARG A 50 -7.98 7.17 -4.23
CA ARG A 50 -9.22 6.46 -4.53
C ARG A 50 -9.17 5.03 -3.98
N GLU A 51 -8.08 4.32 -4.23
CA GLU A 51 -7.92 2.96 -3.75
C GLU A 51 -7.89 2.89 -2.22
N LEU A 52 -7.27 3.89 -1.58
CA LEU A 52 -7.27 3.96 -0.11
C LEU A 52 -8.70 4.02 0.42
N VAL A 53 -9.54 4.88 -0.14
CA VAL A 53 -10.95 5.00 0.29
C VAL A 53 -11.70 3.70 0.01
N GLU A 54 -11.52 3.12 -1.17
CA GLU A 54 -12.21 1.86 -1.52
C GLU A 54 -11.84 0.71 -0.57
N GLU A 55 -10.56 0.64 -0.19
CA GLU A 55 -10.06 -0.50 0.60
C GLU A 55 -10.20 -0.31 2.11
N THR A 56 -10.29 0.92 2.59
CA THR A 56 -10.27 1.20 4.04
C THR A 56 -11.41 2.08 4.53
N GLY A 57 -12.08 2.81 3.65
CA GLY A 57 -13.08 3.81 4.04
C GLY A 57 -12.49 5.08 4.62
N ILE A 58 -11.17 5.22 4.71
CA ILE A 58 -10.52 6.40 5.28
C ILE A 58 -10.46 7.49 4.21
N GLU A 59 -11.08 8.64 4.49
CA GLU A 59 -11.16 9.76 3.56
C GLU A 59 -10.34 10.97 4.01
N GLN A 60 -10.20 11.16 5.33
CA GLN A 60 -9.54 12.34 5.89
C GLN A 60 -8.05 12.09 6.02
N VAL A 61 -7.32 12.36 4.94
CA VAL A 61 -5.88 12.15 4.91
C VAL A 61 -5.17 13.39 4.41
N LYS A 62 -3.91 13.54 4.82
CA LYS A 62 -3.02 14.59 4.33
C LYS A 62 -1.85 13.94 3.64
N VAL A 63 -1.67 14.24 2.36
CA VAL A 63 -0.54 13.73 1.57
C VAL A 63 0.72 14.48 2.00
N VAL A 64 1.80 13.73 2.22
CA VAL A 64 3.11 14.30 2.53
C VAL A 64 3.82 14.57 1.21
N ASP A 65 4.08 15.84 0.92
CA ASP A 65 4.71 16.25 -0.34
C ASP A 65 6.16 15.80 -0.43
N GLY A 66 6.59 15.48 -1.64
CA GLY A 66 7.99 15.22 -1.94
C GLY A 66 8.39 13.76 -1.93
N PHE A 67 7.51 12.85 -1.53
CA PHE A 67 7.82 11.43 -1.54
C PHE A 67 7.08 10.72 -2.68
N ARG A 68 7.84 9.99 -3.48
CA ARG A 68 7.32 9.07 -4.49
C ARG A 68 8.33 7.94 -4.63
N ASP A 69 7.90 6.73 -4.32
CA ASP A 69 8.77 5.55 -4.43
C ASP A 69 8.11 4.52 -5.33
N THR A 70 8.90 3.75 -6.03
CA THR A 70 8.38 2.75 -6.96
C THR A 70 9.03 1.40 -6.73
N ILE A 71 8.25 0.35 -6.97
CA ILE A 71 8.77 -0.99 -7.12
C ILE A 71 8.36 -1.52 -8.48
N ILE A 72 9.24 -2.31 -9.08
CA ILE A 72 8.98 -2.93 -10.39
C ILE A 72 9.28 -4.41 -10.25
N TYR A 73 8.34 -5.23 -10.69
CA TYR A 73 8.51 -6.68 -10.69
C TYR A 73 7.72 -7.29 -11.84
N THR A 74 7.99 -8.55 -12.12
CA THR A 74 7.23 -9.30 -13.13
C THR A 74 6.43 -10.39 -12.45
N PHE A 75 5.31 -10.74 -13.06
CA PHE A 75 4.51 -11.88 -12.63
C PHE A 75 4.00 -12.65 -13.85
N PRO A 76 3.76 -13.96 -13.72
CA PRO A 76 3.25 -14.72 -14.84
C PRO A 76 1.76 -14.47 -15.06
N ARG A 77 1.38 -14.34 -16.34
CA ARG A 77 -0.02 -14.31 -16.75
C ARG A 77 -0.13 -15.22 -17.97
N GLY A 78 -0.67 -16.43 -17.77
CA GLY A 78 -0.64 -17.46 -18.80
C GLY A 78 0.81 -17.85 -19.10
N GLN A 79 1.22 -17.74 -20.37
CA GLN A 79 2.58 -18.06 -20.81
C GLN A 79 3.47 -16.80 -20.90
N GLU A 80 2.94 -15.64 -20.52
CA GLU A 80 3.67 -14.38 -20.58
C GLU A 80 4.17 -13.94 -19.21
N GLN A 81 5.23 -13.15 -19.21
CA GLN A 81 5.70 -12.42 -18.04
C GLN A 81 5.25 -10.97 -18.18
N ILE A 82 4.44 -10.53 -17.23
CA ILE A 82 3.89 -9.17 -17.23
C ILE A 82 4.70 -8.31 -16.25
N GLY A 83 5.19 -7.17 -16.75
CA GLY A 83 5.84 -6.19 -15.91
C GLY A 83 4.82 -5.39 -15.12
N LYS A 84 5.11 -5.13 -13.85
CA LYS A 84 4.25 -4.34 -12.95
C LYS A 84 5.06 -3.27 -12.27
N GLU A 85 4.56 -2.03 -12.31
CA GLU A 85 5.07 -0.92 -11.52
C GLU A 85 4.06 -0.57 -10.45
N VAL A 86 4.51 -0.39 -9.21
CA VAL A 86 3.67 0.14 -8.13
C VAL A 86 4.31 1.39 -7.60
N VAL A 87 3.54 2.48 -7.58
CA VAL A 87 3.99 3.79 -7.12
C VAL A 87 3.37 4.06 -5.75
N PHE A 88 4.20 4.44 -4.77
CA PHE A 88 3.74 4.69 -3.41
C PHE A 88 3.97 6.14 -3.01
N PHE A 89 2.98 6.67 -2.31
CA PHE A 89 3.02 7.99 -1.67
C PHE A 89 2.89 7.83 -0.16
N ILE A 90 3.20 8.87 0.58
CA ILE A 90 2.98 8.91 2.03
C ILE A 90 1.77 9.79 2.31
N ALA A 91 0.91 9.34 3.20
CA ALA A 91 -0.17 10.15 3.75
C ALA A 91 -0.26 9.93 5.26
N THR A 92 -0.85 10.90 5.93
CA THR A 92 -1.12 10.82 7.37
C THR A 92 -2.61 10.96 7.61
N THR A 93 -3.09 10.36 8.68
CA THR A 93 -4.49 10.45 9.09
C THR A 93 -4.62 10.42 10.61
N LYS A 94 -5.74 10.93 11.10
CA LYS A 94 -6.14 10.77 12.50
C LYS A 94 -7.24 9.73 12.65
N GLU A 95 -7.76 9.23 11.52
CA GLU A 95 -8.77 8.17 11.54
C GLU A 95 -8.11 6.82 11.78
N SER A 96 -8.71 6.00 12.63
CA SER A 96 -8.19 4.66 12.91
C SER A 96 -9.16 3.56 12.50
N LYS A 97 -10.43 3.90 12.28
CA LYS A 97 -11.44 2.92 11.91
C LYS A 97 -11.29 2.54 10.44
N VAL A 98 -11.18 1.26 10.18
CA VAL A 98 -11.04 0.71 8.83
C VAL A 98 -12.26 -0.15 8.52
N THR A 99 -12.87 0.12 7.35
CA THR A 99 -13.94 -0.71 6.81
C THR A 99 -13.37 -1.40 5.58
N LEU A 100 -13.08 -2.69 5.70
CA LEU A 100 -12.41 -3.43 4.64
C LEU A 100 -13.32 -3.69 3.44
N SER A 101 -12.73 -3.62 2.23
CA SER A 101 -13.37 -4.12 1.03
C SER A 101 -13.38 -5.66 1.06
N HIS A 102 -14.15 -6.27 0.15
CA HIS A 102 -14.20 -7.73 0.07
C HIS A 102 -12.88 -8.38 -0.40
N GLU A 103 -11.94 -7.57 -0.87
CA GLU A 103 -10.63 -8.07 -1.30
C GLU A 103 -9.67 -8.31 -0.14
N HIS A 104 -10.01 -7.85 1.07
CA HIS A 104 -9.15 -7.94 2.25
C HIS A 104 -9.89 -8.62 3.40
N ILE A 105 -9.15 -9.40 4.17
CA ILE A 105 -9.70 -10.18 5.28
C ILE A 105 -9.29 -9.66 6.65
N ASP A 106 -8.31 -8.77 6.71
CA ASP A 106 -7.84 -8.23 7.99
C ASP A 106 -7.07 -6.94 7.76
N TYR A 107 -6.89 -6.18 8.82
CA TYR A 107 -6.04 -5.00 8.83
C TYR A 107 -5.35 -4.88 10.18
N SER A 108 -4.26 -4.12 10.21
CA SER A 108 -3.57 -3.85 11.46
C SER A 108 -2.86 -2.50 11.39
N TRP A 109 -2.96 -1.74 12.47
CA TRP A 109 -2.13 -0.55 12.70
C TRP A 109 -0.94 -1.01 13.50
N LEU A 110 0.26 -0.95 12.93
CA LEU A 110 1.46 -1.53 13.53
C LEU A 110 2.52 -0.47 13.73
N ASP A 111 3.29 -0.59 14.82
CA ASP A 111 4.52 0.18 14.92
C ASP A 111 5.46 -0.23 13.78
N PHE A 112 6.52 0.54 13.56
CA PHE A 112 7.35 0.36 12.37
C PHE A 112 8.05 -1.00 12.36
N ASP A 113 8.59 -1.44 13.49
CA ASP A 113 9.29 -2.74 13.57
C ASP A 113 8.33 -3.90 13.32
N SER A 114 7.14 -3.85 13.91
CA SER A 114 6.12 -4.86 13.69
C SER A 114 5.64 -4.90 12.25
N ALA A 115 5.53 -3.72 11.62
CA ALA A 115 5.15 -3.64 10.21
C ALA A 115 6.20 -4.27 9.31
N PHE A 116 7.49 -4.02 9.55
CA PHE A 116 8.57 -4.69 8.81
C PHE A 116 8.43 -6.20 8.90
N SER A 117 8.19 -6.72 10.09
CA SER A 117 8.06 -8.17 10.31
C SER A 117 6.81 -8.72 9.64
N ARG A 118 5.72 -7.95 9.60
CA ARG A 118 4.44 -8.41 9.08
C ARG A 118 4.38 -8.39 7.56
N LEU A 119 5.00 -7.40 6.90
CA LEU A 119 4.99 -7.32 5.44
C LEU A 119 5.49 -8.61 4.81
N THR A 120 4.79 -9.09 3.79
CA THR A 120 5.09 -10.37 3.16
C THR A 120 6.30 -10.30 2.24
N TYR A 121 6.46 -9.17 1.54
CA TYR A 121 7.48 -9.06 0.47
C TYR A 121 8.58 -8.08 0.81
N ASP A 122 9.81 -8.41 0.41
CA ASP A 122 10.98 -7.57 0.67
C ASP A 122 10.91 -6.22 -0.02
N ASN A 123 10.34 -6.15 -1.23
CA ASN A 123 10.20 -4.89 -1.92
C ASN A 123 9.28 -3.92 -1.17
N ALA A 124 8.23 -4.42 -0.53
CA ALA A 124 7.36 -3.60 0.31
C ALA A 124 8.10 -3.13 1.56
N ARG A 125 8.94 -3.98 2.15
CA ARG A 125 9.78 -3.59 3.30
C ARG A 125 10.72 -2.46 2.93
N GLN A 126 11.29 -2.49 1.73
CA GLN A 126 12.17 -1.41 1.27
C GLN A 126 11.40 -0.09 1.12
N VAL A 127 10.18 -0.14 0.59
CA VAL A 127 9.31 1.04 0.52
C VAL A 127 9.03 1.59 1.91
N LEU A 128 8.71 0.73 2.86
CA LEU A 128 8.46 1.16 4.24
C LEU A 128 9.69 1.86 4.83
N ARG A 129 10.87 1.28 4.63
CA ARG A 129 12.12 1.89 5.12
C ARG A 129 12.32 3.27 4.52
N ASN A 130 12.15 3.40 3.21
CA ASN A 130 12.32 4.68 2.52
C ASN A 130 11.28 5.71 3.00
N ALA A 131 10.05 5.28 3.20
CA ALA A 131 8.97 6.15 3.67
C ALA A 131 9.23 6.65 5.09
N ILE A 132 9.67 5.76 5.98
CA ILE A 132 9.98 6.13 7.37
C ILE A 132 11.13 7.13 7.40
N GLU A 133 12.21 6.86 6.66
CA GLU A 133 13.36 7.76 6.60
C GLU A 133 12.96 9.15 6.12
N PHE A 134 12.15 9.20 5.08
CA PHE A 134 11.66 10.47 4.55
C PHE A 134 10.78 11.20 5.56
N TYR A 135 9.81 10.51 6.15
CA TYR A 135 8.82 11.10 7.03
C TYR A 135 9.43 11.61 8.33
N VAL A 136 10.36 10.86 8.91
CA VAL A 136 11.04 11.24 10.15
C VAL A 136 12.01 12.39 9.92
N SER A 137 12.60 12.50 8.72
CA SER A 137 13.56 13.55 8.39
C SER A 137 12.90 14.85 7.93
N ALA A 138 11.62 14.83 7.65
CA ALA A 138 10.90 16.00 7.13
C ALA A 138 10.58 17.02 8.22
#